data_33f8001e823174b82ef59b5d45db46c7
#
_entry.id   33f8001e823174b82ef59b5d45db46c7
#
_cell.length_a   1.000
_cell.length_b   1.000
_cell.length_c   1.000
_cell.angle_alpha   90.00
_cell.angle_beta   90.00
_cell.angle_gamma   90.00
#
_symmetry.space_group_name_H-M   'P 1'
#
loop_
_entity.id
_entity.type
_entity.pdbx_description
1 polymer ?
#
loop_
_entity_poly.entity_id
_entity_poly.type
_entity_poly.pdbx_seq_one_letter_code
_entity_poly.pdbx_strand_id
1 'polypeptide(L)'
;NLANNLCSNIYASKKEAQDEGWRILDNNMEHSISHMDIGGGSLEIQALASNPDAQDSLNCNIAICDELHAYKTPKQYNVIREATAAYTNKLVIGITTAGDGGRNTFCARRLKMCQNLLNSETKDEYAEKLFIFICKADEMENGDVDFTNPIEHIKANPNIGVSVKADELMAYALEALNDP
;
A
#
# COMPACT_ATOMS: atom_id res chain seq x y z
N ASN A 1 -9.67 -9.34 -6.97
CA ASN A 1 -10.40 -8.63 -8.01
C ASN A 1 -11.48 -7.75 -7.38
N LEU A 2 -11.46 -6.44 -7.68
CA LEU A 2 -12.33 -5.43 -7.08
C LEU A 2 -13.82 -5.73 -7.29
N ALA A 3 -14.19 -6.12 -8.52
CA ALA A 3 -15.56 -6.46 -8.87
C ALA A 3 -16.07 -7.70 -8.13
N ASN A 4 -15.24 -8.72 -7.97
CA ASN A 4 -15.60 -9.92 -7.23
C ASN A 4 -15.79 -9.62 -5.74
N ASN A 5 -14.94 -8.78 -5.15
CA ASN A 5 -15.06 -8.40 -3.75
C ASN A 5 -16.35 -7.60 -3.49
N LEU A 6 -16.70 -6.67 -4.37
CA LEU A 6 -17.97 -5.94 -4.27
C LEU A 6 -19.16 -6.91 -4.35
N CYS A 7 -19.17 -7.77 -5.37
CA CYS A 7 -20.28 -8.69 -5.60
C CYS A 7 -20.39 -9.78 -4.53
N SER A 8 -19.28 -10.29 -3.97
CA SER A 8 -19.34 -11.37 -2.98
C SER A 8 -19.60 -10.91 -1.55
N ASN A 9 -19.26 -9.67 -1.22
CA ASN A 9 -19.37 -9.17 0.16
C ASN A 9 -20.57 -8.24 0.40
N ILE A 10 -21.11 -7.63 -0.66
CA ILE A 10 -22.19 -6.63 -0.53
C ILE A 10 -23.44 -7.09 -1.30
N TYR A 11 -23.27 -7.63 -2.51
CA TYR A 11 -24.34 -8.07 -3.38
C TYR A 11 -24.24 -9.55 -3.69
N ALA A 12 -25.38 -10.23 -3.85
CA ALA A 12 -25.42 -11.65 -4.18
C ALA A 12 -24.93 -11.93 -5.62
N SER A 13 -24.97 -10.94 -6.49
CA SER A 13 -24.51 -11.07 -7.88
C SER A 13 -24.10 -9.72 -8.50
N LYS A 14 -23.30 -9.78 -9.59
CA LYS A 14 -22.96 -8.62 -10.40
C LYS A 14 -24.22 -7.92 -10.96
N LYS A 15 -25.23 -8.70 -11.33
CA LYS A 15 -26.50 -8.16 -11.85
C LYS A 15 -27.23 -7.35 -10.80
N GLU A 16 -27.33 -7.85 -9.57
CA GLU A 16 -27.95 -7.12 -8.46
C GLU A 16 -27.22 -5.79 -8.20
N ALA A 17 -25.89 -5.78 -8.18
CA ALA A 17 -25.12 -4.54 -8.06
C ALA A 17 -25.42 -3.57 -9.21
N GLN A 18 -25.57 -4.06 -10.45
CA GLN A 18 -25.90 -3.23 -11.60
C GLN A 18 -27.33 -2.68 -11.55
N ASP A 19 -28.29 -3.48 -11.05
CA ASP A 19 -29.68 -3.05 -10.86
C ASP A 19 -29.76 -1.94 -9.79
N GLU A 20 -28.84 -1.92 -8.83
CA GLU A 20 -28.66 -0.85 -7.81
C GLU A 20 -27.81 0.34 -8.31
N GLY A 21 -27.48 0.43 -9.60
CA GLY A 21 -26.81 1.56 -10.21
C GLY A 21 -25.29 1.48 -10.30
N TRP A 22 -24.69 0.36 -9.89
CA TRP A 22 -23.24 0.17 -10.05
C TRP A 22 -22.86 -0.21 -11.47
N ARG A 23 -21.92 0.53 -12.04
CA ARG A 23 -21.23 0.15 -13.26
C ARG A 23 -19.94 -0.58 -12.90
N ILE A 24 -19.79 -1.80 -13.42
CA ILE A 24 -18.65 -2.67 -13.12
C ILE A 24 -17.96 -3.01 -14.45
N LEU A 25 -16.73 -2.54 -14.61
CA LEU A 25 -15.85 -2.88 -15.72
C LEU A 25 -14.72 -3.77 -15.20
N ASP A 26 -14.61 -4.96 -15.76
CA ASP A 26 -13.60 -5.95 -15.40
C ASP A 26 -13.17 -6.68 -16.67
N ASN A 27 -12.32 -6.05 -17.44
CA ASN A 27 -11.77 -6.56 -18.68
C ASN A 27 -10.26 -6.30 -18.75
N ASN A 28 -9.60 -6.72 -19.82
CA ASN A 28 -8.16 -6.59 -19.97
C ASN A 28 -7.62 -5.15 -20.05
N MET A 29 -8.49 -4.18 -20.27
CA MET A 29 -8.11 -2.77 -20.42
C MET A 29 -8.46 -1.93 -19.20
N GLU A 30 -9.53 -2.31 -18.48
CA GLU A 30 -10.05 -1.51 -17.38
C GLU A 30 -10.63 -2.39 -16.27
N HIS A 31 -10.21 -2.09 -15.04
CA HIS A 31 -10.75 -2.66 -13.81
C HIS A 31 -11.27 -1.51 -12.96
N SER A 32 -12.57 -1.21 -13.09
CA SER A 32 -13.21 -0.13 -12.34
C SER A 32 -14.59 -0.50 -11.85
N ILE A 33 -15.01 0.15 -10.77
CA ILE A 33 -16.38 0.20 -10.30
C ILE A 33 -16.78 1.66 -10.10
N SER A 34 -17.96 2.02 -10.53
CA SER A 34 -18.46 3.38 -10.34
C SER A 34 -19.96 3.39 -10.03
N HIS A 35 -20.39 4.40 -9.29
CA HIS A 35 -21.78 4.71 -9.05
C HIS A 35 -21.98 6.22 -9.23
N MET A 36 -22.91 6.62 -10.09
CA MET A 36 -23.03 8.00 -10.56
C MET A 36 -24.03 8.84 -9.75
N ASP A 37 -24.74 8.25 -8.81
CA ASP A 37 -25.70 8.97 -7.98
C ASP A 37 -25.69 8.43 -6.53
N ILE A 38 -24.67 8.83 -5.78
CA ILE A 38 -24.60 8.57 -4.34
C ILE A 38 -24.80 9.89 -3.62
N GLY A 39 -26.04 10.16 -3.18
CA GLY A 39 -26.36 11.36 -2.42
C GLY A 39 -26.08 12.68 -3.18
N GLY A 40 -26.27 12.68 -4.50
CA GLY A 40 -25.99 13.81 -5.38
C GLY A 40 -24.52 13.93 -5.81
N GLY A 41 -23.70 12.91 -5.53
CA GLY A 41 -22.32 12.81 -5.95
C GLY A 41 -22.05 11.56 -6.79
N SER A 42 -20.78 11.31 -7.08
CA SER A 42 -20.33 10.09 -7.75
C SER A 42 -19.15 9.47 -7.03
N LEU A 43 -19.06 8.14 -7.10
CA LEU A 43 -17.91 7.38 -6.65
C LEU A 43 -17.35 6.59 -7.84
N GLU A 44 -16.05 6.67 -8.02
CA GLU A 44 -15.33 5.81 -8.96
C GLU A 44 -14.07 5.26 -8.27
N ILE A 45 -13.86 3.95 -8.39
CA ILE A 45 -12.65 3.27 -7.94
C ILE A 45 -12.07 2.53 -9.13
N GLN A 46 -10.84 2.84 -9.48
CA GLN A 46 -10.15 2.26 -10.62
C GLN A 46 -8.81 1.66 -10.19
N ALA A 47 -8.53 0.43 -10.63
CA ALA A 47 -7.21 -0.17 -10.53
C ALA A 47 -6.36 0.25 -11.73
N LEU A 48 -5.18 0.81 -11.47
CA LEU A 48 -4.28 1.31 -12.50
C LEU A 48 -3.14 0.33 -12.74
N ALA A 49 -2.78 0.16 -14.01
CA ALA A 49 -1.57 -0.57 -14.37
C ALA A 49 -0.31 0.22 -13.98
N SER A 50 0.81 -0.48 -13.74
CA SER A 50 2.10 0.11 -13.36
C SER A 50 2.80 0.83 -14.53
N ASN A 51 2.08 1.57 -15.36
CA ASN A 51 2.63 2.33 -16.47
C ASN A 51 2.45 3.84 -16.22
N PRO A 52 3.49 4.55 -15.74
CA PRO A 52 3.37 5.98 -15.44
C PRO A 52 3.07 6.85 -16.66
N ASP A 53 3.46 6.43 -17.86
CA ASP A 53 3.25 7.22 -19.08
C ASP A 53 1.78 7.22 -19.56
N ALA A 54 0.98 6.26 -19.09
CA ALA A 54 -0.47 6.20 -19.35
C ALA A 54 -1.31 6.95 -18.30
N GLN A 55 -0.69 7.59 -17.33
CA GLN A 55 -1.34 8.16 -16.14
C GLN A 55 -1.33 9.70 -16.11
N ASP A 56 -0.88 10.36 -17.15
CA ASP A 56 -0.73 11.84 -17.21
C ASP A 56 -2.06 12.61 -17.10
N SER A 57 -3.21 11.96 -17.29
CA SER A 57 -4.54 12.58 -17.19
C SER A 57 -5.35 12.17 -15.96
N LEU A 58 -4.71 11.52 -14.98
CA LEU A 58 -5.40 11.09 -13.76
C LEU A 58 -5.84 12.28 -12.92
N ASN A 59 -7.05 12.19 -12.39
CA ASN A 59 -7.60 13.14 -11.46
C ASN A 59 -8.39 12.39 -10.37
N CYS A 60 -7.86 12.30 -9.19
CA CYS A 60 -8.46 11.57 -8.08
C CYS A 60 -8.26 12.30 -6.75
N ASN A 61 -9.19 12.16 -5.83
CA ASN A 61 -9.07 12.71 -4.48
C ASN A 61 -8.40 11.73 -3.49
N ILE A 62 -8.49 10.43 -3.76
CA ILE A 62 -7.84 9.39 -2.96
C ILE A 62 -7.02 8.50 -3.89
N ALA A 63 -5.78 8.23 -3.51
CA ALA A 63 -4.91 7.33 -4.22
C ALA A 63 -4.26 6.33 -3.26
N ILE A 64 -4.22 5.06 -3.64
CA ILE A 64 -3.54 4.00 -2.90
C ILE A 64 -2.41 3.48 -3.78
N CYS A 65 -1.18 3.66 -3.29
CA CYS A 65 0.04 3.14 -3.91
C CYS A 65 0.44 1.88 -3.15
N ASP A 66 0.05 0.74 -3.68
CA ASP A 66 0.37 -0.55 -3.10
C ASP A 66 1.74 -1.04 -3.57
N GLU A 67 2.39 -1.84 -2.74
CA GLU A 67 3.71 -2.45 -3.01
C GLU A 67 4.77 -1.42 -3.45
N LEU A 68 4.94 -0.34 -2.67
CA LEU A 68 5.92 0.72 -3.00
C LEU A 68 7.35 0.20 -3.20
N HIS A 69 7.70 -0.95 -2.63
CA HIS A 69 9.02 -1.56 -2.84
C HIS A 69 9.23 -1.99 -4.30
N ALA A 70 8.16 -2.31 -5.03
CA ALA A 70 8.22 -2.68 -6.44
C ALA A 70 8.40 -1.47 -7.39
N TYR A 71 8.27 -0.23 -6.90
CA TYR A 71 8.41 0.98 -7.69
C TYR A 71 9.90 1.25 -7.98
N LYS A 72 10.33 1.01 -9.22
CA LYS A 72 11.71 1.20 -9.65
C LYS A 72 12.19 2.64 -9.48
N THR A 73 11.30 3.60 -9.69
CA THR A 73 11.58 5.04 -9.59
C THR A 73 10.45 5.77 -8.87
N PRO A 74 10.65 6.99 -8.37
CA PRO A 74 9.59 7.80 -7.78
C PRO A 74 8.57 8.33 -8.79
N LYS A 75 8.79 8.17 -10.10
CA LYS A 75 7.97 8.78 -11.16
C LYS A 75 6.49 8.43 -11.00
N GLN A 76 6.15 7.16 -10.91
CA GLN A 76 4.76 6.71 -10.76
C GLN A 76 4.09 7.28 -9.51
N TYR A 77 4.77 7.21 -8.36
CA TYR A 77 4.26 7.80 -7.12
C TYR A 77 4.03 9.31 -7.25
N ASN A 78 4.94 10.03 -7.90
CA ASN A 78 4.82 11.47 -8.09
C ASN A 78 3.65 11.84 -9.01
N VAL A 79 3.47 11.13 -10.13
CA VAL A 79 2.32 11.32 -11.04
C VAL A 79 1.00 11.12 -10.28
N ILE A 80 0.88 10.05 -9.50
CA ILE A 80 -0.31 9.78 -8.70
C ILE A 80 -0.53 10.88 -7.64
N ARG A 81 0.52 11.32 -6.96
CA ARG A 81 0.43 12.42 -5.99
C ARG A 81 0.01 13.74 -6.65
N GLU A 82 0.49 14.02 -7.84
CA GLU A 82 0.10 15.21 -8.62
C GLU A 82 -1.35 15.11 -9.10
N ALA A 83 -1.85 13.91 -9.44
CA ALA A 83 -3.23 13.67 -9.78
C ALA A 83 -4.23 14.05 -8.66
N THR A 84 -3.78 14.12 -7.42
CA THR A 84 -4.61 14.55 -6.29
C THR A 84 -4.55 16.07 -6.03
N ALA A 85 -3.74 16.83 -6.78
CA ALA A 85 -3.45 18.23 -6.46
C ALA A 85 -4.67 19.16 -6.55
N ALA A 86 -5.63 18.84 -7.41
CA ALA A 86 -6.85 19.64 -7.60
C ALA A 86 -7.84 19.56 -6.41
N TYR A 87 -7.67 18.60 -5.51
CA TYR A 87 -8.60 18.38 -4.40
C TYR A 87 -8.07 18.93 -3.07
N THR A 88 -8.94 19.57 -2.30
CA THR A 88 -8.62 20.05 -0.94
C THR A 88 -8.63 18.93 0.09
N ASN A 89 -9.50 17.94 -0.08
CA ASN A 89 -9.67 16.76 0.78
C ASN A 89 -8.96 15.52 0.20
N LYS A 90 -7.73 15.71 -0.26
CA LYS A 90 -6.94 14.64 -0.88
C LYS A 90 -6.27 13.73 0.15
N LEU A 91 -6.10 12.47 -0.25
CA LEU A 91 -5.37 11.48 0.55
C LEU A 91 -4.53 10.60 -0.39
N VAL A 92 -3.24 10.46 -0.08
CA VAL A 92 -2.35 9.50 -0.77
C VAL A 92 -1.82 8.52 0.26
N ILE A 93 -2.14 7.26 0.08
CA ILE A 93 -1.73 6.16 0.94
C ILE A 93 -0.65 5.36 0.24
N GLY A 94 0.49 5.17 0.89
CA GLY A 94 1.53 4.25 0.44
C GLY A 94 1.56 3.03 1.35
N ILE A 95 1.46 1.84 0.78
CA ILE A 95 1.50 0.56 1.51
C ILE A 95 2.64 -0.27 0.93
N THR A 96 3.39 -0.94 1.78
CA THR A 96 4.50 -1.77 1.32
C THR A 96 4.98 -2.75 2.38
N THR A 97 5.54 -3.85 1.93
CA THR A 97 6.46 -4.68 2.70
C THR A 97 7.91 -4.19 2.53
N ALA A 98 8.88 -4.83 3.17
CA ALA A 98 10.27 -4.39 3.15
C ALA A 98 10.91 -4.39 1.76
N GLY A 99 10.56 -5.38 0.90
CA GLY A 99 11.19 -5.59 -0.41
C GLY A 99 12.64 -6.07 -0.31
N ASP A 100 13.19 -6.48 -1.44
CA ASP A 100 14.55 -7.02 -1.60
C ASP A 100 15.55 -6.05 -2.27
N GLY A 101 15.10 -4.86 -2.62
CA GLY A 101 15.79 -3.93 -3.53
C GLY A 101 16.97 -3.15 -2.94
N GLY A 102 17.43 -3.44 -1.72
CA GLY A 102 18.59 -2.78 -1.11
C GLY A 102 18.34 -1.33 -0.66
N ARG A 103 19.40 -0.70 -0.11
CA ARG A 103 19.32 0.60 0.61
C ARG A 103 19.02 1.82 -0.26
N ASN A 104 19.18 1.73 -1.58
CA ASN A 104 19.06 2.88 -2.49
C ASN A 104 17.75 2.93 -3.30
N THR A 105 16.80 2.06 -3.02
CA THR A 105 15.49 2.06 -3.68
C THR A 105 14.65 3.27 -3.28
N PHE A 106 13.63 3.56 -4.06
CA PHE A 106 12.65 4.60 -3.72
C PHE A 106 12.01 4.31 -2.36
N CYS A 107 11.58 3.08 -2.13
CA CYS A 107 10.95 2.63 -0.89
C CYS A 107 11.89 2.79 0.31
N ALA A 108 13.15 2.35 0.21
CA ALA A 108 14.13 2.47 1.28
C ALA A 108 14.41 3.92 1.68
N ARG A 109 14.50 4.84 0.70
CA ARG A 109 14.65 6.28 0.99
C ARG A 109 13.42 6.87 1.69
N ARG A 110 12.21 6.43 1.30
CA ARG A 110 10.96 6.85 1.98
C ARG A 110 10.91 6.34 3.40
N LEU A 111 11.26 5.07 3.62
CA LEU A 111 11.35 4.48 4.96
C LEU A 111 12.30 5.28 5.86
N LYS A 112 13.51 5.56 5.37
CA LYS A 112 14.50 6.36 6.13
C LYS A 112 13.99 7.76 6.47
N MET A 113 13.33 8.43 5.52
CA MET A 113 12.69 9.71 5.76
C MET A 113 11.62 9.60 6.85
N CYS A 114 10.74 8.61 6.78
CA CYS A 114 9.69 8.38 7.78
C CYS A 114 10.28 8.11 9.17
N GLN A 115 11.31 7.28 9.27
CA GLN A 115 12.01 7.01 10.52
C GLN A 115 12.64 8.28 11.12
N ASN A 116 13.28 9.10 10.28
CA ASN A 116 13.86 10.39 10.73
C ASN A 116 12.77 11.33 11.27
N LEU A 117 11.61 11.41 10.63
CA LEU A 117 10.49 12.23 11.09
C LEU A 117 9.89 11.73 12.42
N LEU A 118 9.78 10.40 12.59
CA LEU A 118 9.31 9.82 13.84
C LEU A 118 10.27 10.08 15.01
N ASN A 119 11.58 10.10 14.74
CA ASN A 119 12.62 10.33 15.74
C ASN A 119 12.98 11.82 15.94
N SER A 120 12.39 12.72 15.15
CA SER A 120 12.67 14.17 15.27
C SER A 120 11.91 14.77 16.44
N GLU A 121 12.59 15.59 17.23
CA GLU A 121 11.97 16.39 18.31
C GLU A 121 11.16 17.57 17.74
N THR A 122 11.55 18.09 16.57
CA THR A 122 10.87 19.17 15.88
C THR A 122 10.12 18.65 14.68
N LYS A 123 8.80 18.87 14.65
CA LYS A 123 7.94 18.57 13.51
C LYS A 123 7.68 19.84 12.72
N ASP A 124 7.99 19.79 11.45
CA ASP A 124 7.61 20.85 10.52
C ASP A 124 6.17 20.62 10.01
N GLU A 125 5.63 21.61 9.30
CA GLU A 125 4.28 21.54 8.71
C GLU A 125 4.09 20.32 7.78
N TYR A 126 5.17 19.83 7.17
CA TYR A 126 5.12 18.65 6.32
C TYR A 126 4.93 17.38 7.14
N ALA A 127 5.65 17.24 8.26
CA ALA A 127 5.54 16.09 9.16
C ALA A 127 4.13 15.98 9.78
N GLU A 128 3.48 17.10 10.09
CA GLU A 128 2.13 17.14 10.64
C GLU A 128 1.06 16.59 9.66
N LYS A 129 1.34 16.64 8.36
CA LYS A 129 0.45 16.11 7.31
C LYS A 129 0.67 14.64 6.99
N LEU A 130 1.62 13.99 7.66
CA LEU A 130 1.96 12.58 7.42
C LEU A 130 1.48 11.70 8.56
N PHE A 131 0.72 10.66 8.21
CA PHE A 131 0.54 9.50 9.06
C PHE A 131 1.62 8.47 8.71
N ILE A 132 2.37 8.00 9.70
CA ILE A 132 3.44 7.04 9.52
C ILE A 132 3.20 5.86 10.48
N PHE A 133 3.13 4.66 9.91
CA PHE A 133 3.03 3.42 10.66
C PHE A 133 4.08 2.44 10.12
N ILE A 134 4.98 1.98 10.98
CA ILE A 134 6.09 1.08 10.62
C ILE A 134 6.13 -0.07 11.60
N CYS A 135 6.04 -1.29 11.08
CA CYS A 135 6.32 -2.52 11.80
C CYS A 135 7.61 -3.11 11.24
N LYS A 136 8.62 -3.25 12.05
CA LYS A 136 9.90 -3.85 11.67
C LYS A 136 10.57 -4.52 12.86
N ALA A 137 11.41 -5.51 12.58
CA ALA A 137 12.34 -6.07 13.54
C ALA A 137 13.40 -5.03 13.95
N ASP A 138 13.93 -5.15 15.14
CA ASP A 138 15.04 -4.31 15.59
C ASP A 138 16.36 -4.82 15.03
N GLU A 139 17.24 -3.88 14.72
CA GLU A 139 18.59 -4.18 14.27
C GLU A 139 19.51 -4.36 15.51
N MET A 140 20.36 -5.36 15.47
CA MET A 140 21.45 -5.54 16.42
C MET A 140 22.53 -4.45 16.21
N GLU A 141 23.50 -4.35 17.11
CA GLU A 141 24.60 -3.36 17.03
C GLU A 141 25.41 -3.44 15.71
N ASN A 142 25.49 -4.63 15.12
CA ASN A 142 26.14 -4.86 13.82
C ASN A 142 25.27 -4.49 12.60
N GLY A 143 24.02 -4.09 12.82
CA GLY A 143 23.06 -3.73 11.78
C GLY A 143 22.28 -4.91 11.17
N ASP A 144 22.50 -6.13 11.67
CA ASP A 144 21.74 -7.31 11.28
C ASP A 144 20.48 -7.47 12.13
N VAL A 145 19.58 -8.34 11.72
CA VAL A 145 18.37 -8.72 12.48
C VAL A 145 18.51 -10.16 12.96
N ASP A 146 18.18 -10.42 14.22
CA ASP A 146 18.08 -11.79 14.73
C ASP A 146 16.73 -12.41 14.32
N PHE A 147 16.72 -13.03 13.16
CA PHE A 147 15.53 -13.74 12.62
C PHE A 147 15.15 -14.99 13.41
N THR A 148 15.99 -15.46 14.36
CA THR A 148 15.66 -16.59 15.22
C THR A 148 14.93 -16.17 16.49
N ASN A 149 14.85 -14.87 16.76
CA ASN A 149 14.15 -14.34 17.91
C ASN A 149 12.65 -14.14 17.61
N PRO A 150 11.74 -14.89 18.26
CA PRO A 150 10.30 -14.76 18.03
C PRO A 150 9.73 -13.35 18.31
N ILE A 151 10.41 -12.58 19.18
CA ILE A 151 9.98 -11.20 19.49
C ILE A 151 10.13 -10.31 18.26
N GLU A 152 11.21 -10.50 17.48
CA GLU A 152 11.43 -9.73 16.26
C GLU A 152 10.40 -10.06 15.18
N HIS A 153 9.92 -11.32 15.13
CA HIS A 153 8.80 -11.69 14.28
C HIS A 153 7.51 -10.94 14.64
N ILE A 154 7.21 -10.82 15.94
CA ILE A 154 6.02 -10.09 16.43
C ILE A 154 6.11 -8.60 16.09
N LYS A 155 7.26 -7.97 16.27
CA LYS A 155 7.48 -6.55 15.93
C LYS A 155 7.28 -6.27 14.44
N ALA A 156 7.76 -7.17 13.60
CA ALA A 156 7.68 -7.02 12.13
C ALA A 156 6.32 -7.38 11.55
N ASN A 157 5.54 -8.22 12.23
CA ASN A 157 4.29 -8.78 11.69
C ASN A 157 3.12 -8.59 12.67
N PRO A 158 2.41 -7.47 12.61
CA PRO A 158 1.29 -7.18 13.53
C PRO A 158 0.12 -8.17 13.38
N ASN A 159 0.09 -8.97 12.31
CA ASN A 159 -0.93 -9.99 12.04
C ASN A 159 -0.56 -11.40 12.52
N ILE A 160 0.50 -11.56 13.30
CA ILE A 160 0.83 -12.86 13.90
C ILE A 160 -0.34 -13.37 14.76
N GLY A 161 -0.68 -14.64 14.56
CA GLY A 161 -1.82 -15.29 15.20
C GLY A 161 -3.18 -15.06 14.53
N VAL A 162 -3.24 -14.19 13.50
CA VAL A 162 -4.45 -13.96 12.69
C VAL A 162 -4.26 -14.51 11.28
N SER A 163 -3.46 -13.86 10.46
CA SER A 163 -3.18 -14.29 9.06
C SER A 163 -1.76 -14.83 8.87
N VAL A 164 -0.87 -14.57 9.82
CA VAL A 164 0.53 -15.02 9.82
C VAL A 164 0.75 -15.97 10.98
N LYS A 165 1.32 -17.14 10.70
CA LYS A 165 1.61 -18.15 11.73
C LYS A 165 3.07 -18.03 12.19
N ALA A 166 3.26 -18.01 13.50
CA ALA A 166 4.58 -17.85 14.10
C ALA A 166 5.55 -19.02 13.80
N ASP A 167 5.03 -20.23 13.76
CA ASP A 167 5.79 -21.44 13.43
C ASP A 167 6.25 -21.45 11.97
N GLU A 168 5.43 -20.99 11.04
CA GLU A 168 5.80 -20.84 9.62
C GLU A 168 6.92 -19.79 9.45
N LEU A 169 6.82 -18.63 10.10
CA LEU A 169 7.88 -17.61 10.07
C LEU A 169 9.21 -18.15 10.62
N MET A 170 9.15 -18.87 11.74
CA MET A 170 10.33 -19.49 12.31
C MET A 170 10.94 -20.53 11.38
N ALA A 171 10.12 -21.34 10.71
CA ALA A 171 10.61 -22.32 9.74
C ALA A 171 11.35 -21.65 8.60
N TYR A 172 10.79 -20.57 8.02
CA TYR A 172 11.46 -19.78 6.97
C TYR A 172 12.76 -19.14 7.44
N ALA A 173 12.79 -18.61 8.67
CA ALA A 173 14.01 -18.04 9.24
C ALA A 173 15.13 -19.09 9.38
N LEU A 174 14.79 -20.30 9.85
CA LEU A 174 15.74 -21.40 9.97
C LEU A 174 16.20 -21.94 8.62
N GLU A 175 15.30 -22.00 7.62
CA GLU A 175 15.65 -22.35 6.25
C GLU A 175 16.64 -21.36 5.65
N ALA A 176 16.39 -20.06 5.76
CA ALA A 176 17.26 -19.02 5.25
C ALA A 176 18.66 -18.99 5.88
N LEU A 177 18.79 -19.45 7.14
CA LEU A 177 20.10 -19.60 7.78
C LEU A 177 20.93 -20.76 7.22
N ASN A 178 20.27 -21.76 6.64
CA ASN A 178 20.94 -22.96 6.12
C ASN A 178 21.16 -22.90 4.59
N ASP A 179 20.49 -21.99 3.92
CA ASP A 179 20.59 -21.78 2.47
C ASP A 179 20.76 -20.27 2.19
N PRO A 180 21.99 -19.73 2.43
CA PRO A 180 22.30 -18.30 2.33
C PRO A 180 22.42 -17.79 0.89
#